data_6557471a4c752c00f288a9b394f75694
#
_entry.id   6557471a4c752c00f288a9b394f75694
#
_cell.length_a   1.000
_cell.length_b   1.000
_cell.length_c   1.000
_cell.angle_alpha   90.00
_cell.angle_beta   90.00
_cell.angle_gamma   90.00
#
_symmetry.space_group_name_H-M   'P 1'
#
loop_
_entity.id
_entity.type
_entity.pdbx_description
1 polymer ?
#
loop_
_entity_poly.entity_id
_entity_poly.type
_entity_poly.pdbx_seq_one_letter_code
_entity_poly.pdbx_strand_id
1 'polypeptide(L)'
;MQLTNYFIPALAIPFLLLACIVYFDAFYKGNQVKSEIVALGKSYTKIVLFSVIGYLITFCLMVSNIYKLTLLKEQEVILLSIMPAVLVYVFINTMYTDNLVKKISRQYLRVCYISQFAIGSYMINHYVGDNKKWAWIMLGIYVGIVVFLFLFARGVGASDVRIIAVLSPIQVCFVGSFALLLTLASFILATIYQFYKQVKANDRTLSVPIGPPLIIPVVIAVFIAPHFGYLMNF
;
A
#
# COMPACT_ATOMS: atom_id res chain seq x y z
N MET A 1 29.13 -7.76 20.66
CA MET A 1 29.40 -6.42 20.08
C MET A 1 29.39 -6.45 18.54
N GLN A 2 28.59 -7.32 17.90
CA GLN A 2 28.42 -7.42 16.43
C GLN A 2 27.06 -6.91 15.93
N LEU A 3 26.17 -6.49 16.82
CA LEU A 3 24.80 -6.04 16.52
C LEU A 3 24.73 -4.68 15.79
N THR A 4 25.76 -3.83 15.95
CA THR A 4 25.77 -2.47 15.41
C THR A 4 26.04 -2.39 13.90
N ASN A 5 26.72 -3.38 13.30
CA ASN A 5 27.16 -3.29 11.90
C ASN A 5 26.04 -3.49 10.87
N TYR A 6 24.93 -4.14 11.23
CA TYR A 6 23.80 -4.39 10.31
C TYR A 6 22.56 -3.58 10.65
N PHE A 7 22.44 -3.07 11.88
CA PHE A 7 21.30 -2.29 12.34
C PHE A 7 21.24 -0.91 11.70
N ILE A 8 22.38 -0.22 11.62
CA ILE A 8 22.45 1.12 11.03
C ILE A 8 22.09 1.12 9.53
N PRO A 9 22.65 0.20 8.68
CA PRO A 9 22.22 0.11 7.29
C PRO A 9 20.74 -0.23 7.13
N ALA A 10 20.19 -1.12 7.96
CA ALA A 10 18.78 -1.49 7.90
C ALA A 10 17.86 -0.31 8.22
N LEU A 11 18.21 0.54 9.18
CA LEU A 11 17.48 1.76 9.50
C LEU A 11 17.53 2.82 8.38
N ALA A 12 18.55 2.83 7.54
CA ALA A 12 18.63 3.76 6.44
C ALA A 12 17.61 3.46 5.32
N ILE A 13 17.25 2.18 5.13
CA ILE A 13 16.35 1.74 4.05
C ILE A 13 14.98 2.44 4.07
N PRO A 14 14.24 2.51 5.20
CA PRO A 14 12.94 3.17 5.23
C PRO A 14 13.01 4.66 4.90
N PHE A 15 14.09 5.35 5.32
CA PHE A 15 14.26 6.78 5.02
C PHE A 15 14.66 7.03 3.58
N LEU A 16 15.53 6.20 3.00
CA LEU A 16 15.90 6.28 1.58
C LEU A 16 14.68 6.00 0.69
N LEU A 17 13.90 4.98 1.03
CA LEU A 17 12.66 4.68 0.30
C LEU A 17 11.67 5.84 0.40
N LEU A 18 11.45 6.39 1.59
CA LEU A 18 10.60 7.57 1.77
C LEU A 18 11.08 8.74 0.93
N ALA A 19 12.39 9.02 0.93
CA ALA A 19 12.97 10.08 0.10
C ALA A 19 12.71 9.85 -1.40
N CYS A 20 12.85 8.60 -1.88
CA CYS A 20 12.51 8.25 -3.26
C CYS A 20 11.02 8.46 -3.56
N ILE A 21 10.12 8.00 -2.67
CA ILE A 21 8.67 8.20 -2.84
C ILE A 21 8.34 9.68 -2.93
N VAL A 22 8.84 10.48 -1.99
CA VAL A 22 8.61 11.94 -1.94
C VAL A 22 9.19 12.63 -3.18
N TYR A 23 10.37 12.21 -3.65
CA TYR A 23 10.95 12.78 -4.86
C TYR A 23 10.02 12.58 -6.07
N PHE A 24 9.55 11.36 -6.31
CA PHE A 24 8.66 11.08 -7.44
C PHE A 24 7.26 11.66 -7.26
N ASP A 25 6.81 11.87 -6.03
CA ASP A 25 5.52 12.46 -5.74
C ASP A 25 5.55 14.00 -5.83
N ALA A 26 6.47 14.66 -5.13
CA ALA A 26 6.49 16.11 -4.98
C ALA A 26 7.36 16.84 -6.01
N PHE A 27 8.50 16.26 -6.41
CA PHE A 27 9.53 16.96 -7.18
C PHE A 27 9.62 16.54 -8.64
N TYR A 28 9.05 15.38 -9.00
CA TYR A 28 9.08 14.95 -10.39
C TYR A 28 8.32 15.91 -11.31
N LYS A 29 9.01 16.46 -12.31
CA LYS A 29 8.47 17.50 -13.22
C LYS A 29 7.26 17.05 -14.04
N GLY A 30 7.10 15.74 -14.29
CA GLY A 30 5.99 15.15 -15.04
C GLY A 30 4.76 14.82 -14.19
N ASN A 31 4.68 15.26 -12.94
CA ASN A 31 3.52 14.98 -12.10
C ASN A 31 2.32 15.87 -12.45
N GLN A 32 1.45 15.37 -13.35
CA GLN A 32 0.24 16.07 -13.79
C GLN A 32 -0.75 16.31 -12.63
N VAL A 33 -0.84 15.39 -11.66
CA VAL A 33 -1.71 15.52 -10.49
C VAL A 33 -1.34 16.74 -9.66
N LYS A 34 -0.04 16.97 -9.46
CA LYS A 34 0.47 18.16 -8.78
C LYS A 34 0.04 19.44 -9.49
N SER A 35 0.21 19.51 -10.81
CA SER A 35 -0.14 20.71 -11.58
C SER A 35 -1.65 21.01 -11.53
N GLU A 36 -2.49 19.98 -11.60
CA GLU A 36 -3.95 20.13 -11.51
C GLU A 36 -4.40 20.60 -10.11
N ILE A 37 -3.82 20.07 -9.04
CA ILE A 37 -4.13 20.48 -7.66
C ILE A 37 -3.70 21.92 -7.41
N VAL A 38 -2.54 22.31 -7.91
CA VAL A 38 -2.06 23.70 -7.81
C VAL A 38 -2.97 24.65 -8.61
N ALA A 39 -3.44 24.24 -9.78
CA ALA A 39 -4.41 25.00 -10.58
C ALA A 39 -5.75 25.21 -9.86
N LEU A 40 -6.13 24.28 -8.96
CA LEU A 40 -7.31 24.43 -8.08
C LEU A 40 -7.05 25.34 -6.86
N GLY A 41 -5.88 25.99 -6.77
CA GLY A 41 -5.51 26.84 -5.63
C GLY A 41 -5.21 26.05 -4.34
N LYS A 42 -4.96 24.73 -4.45
CA LYS A 42 -4.65 23.87 -3.31
C LYS A 42 -3.15 23.59 -3.20
N SER A 43 -2.67 23.43 -1.98
CA SER A 43 -1.26 23.13 -1.73
C SER A 43 -0.98 21.63 -1.81
N TYR A 44 -0.35 21.19 -2.89
CA TYR A 44 0.09 19.79 -3.03
C TYR A 44 1.15 19.42 -1.98
N THR A 45 2.00 20.36 -1.60
CA THR A 45 3.03 20.16 -0.56
C THR A 45 2.43 19.73 0.78
N LYS A 46 1.26 20.27 1.14
CA LYS A 46 0.56 19.86 2.38
C LYS A 46 0.12 18.40 2.30
N ILE A 47 -0.36 17.93 1.16
CA ILE A 47 -0.78 16.53 0.96
C ILE A 47 0.42 15.61 1.16
N VAL A 48 1.54 15.93 0.50
CA VAL A 48 2.78 15.15 0.64
C VAL A 48 3.27 15.17 2.09
N LEU A 49 3.24 16.32 2.76
CA LEU A 49 3.66 16.44 4.16
C LEU A 49 2.82 15.53 5.08
N PHE A 50 1.49 15.55 4.94
CA PHE A 50 0.62 14.66 5.71
C PHE A 50 0.90 13.18 5.42
N SER A 51 1.17 12.84 4.16
CA SER A 51 1.54 11.46 3.78
C SER A 51 2.89 11.05 4.40
N VAL A 52 3.88 11.94 4.45
CA VAL A 52 5.18 11.71 5.12
C VAL A 52 5.00 11.50 6.62
N ILE A 53 4.21 12.37 7.28
CA ILE A 53 3.93 12.23 8.71
C ILE A 53 3.23 10.89 8.98
N GLY A 54 2.22 10.54 8.19
CA GLY A 54 1.52 9.26 8.28
C GLY A 54 2.47 8.07 8.12
N TYR A 55 3.38 8.12 7.13
CA TYR A 55 4.43 7.11 6.95
C TYR A 55 5.29 6.95 8.20
N LEU A 56 5.85 8.03 8.73
CA LEU A 56 6.77 8.00 9.88
C LEU A 56 6.08 7.48 11.14
N ILE A 57 4.88 7.98 11.44
CA ILE A 57 4.10 7.51 12.60
C ILE A 57 3.81 6.01 12.47
N THR A 58 3.34 5.58 11.29
CA THR A 58 3.02 4.16 11.06
C THR A 58 4.25 3.28 11.17
N PHE A 59 5.37 3.72 10.59
CA PHE A 59 6.63 2.99 10.69
C PHE A 59 7.05 2.77 12.14
N CYS A 60 7.07 3.83 12.95
CA CYS A 60 7.43 3.73 14.38
C CYS A 60 6.47 2.82 15.16
N LEU A 61 5.16 2.96 14.93
CA LEU A 61 4.15 2.12 15.58
C LEU A 61 4.31 0.64 15.21
N MET A 62 4.53 0.34 13.93
CA MET A 62 4.66 -1.03 13.45
C MET A 62 5.97 -1.68 13.91
N VAL A 63 7.08 -0.95 13.94
CA VAL A 63 8.32 -1.45 14.55
C VAL A 63 8.08 -1.85 16.01
N SER A 64 7.44 -0.99 16.80
CA SER A 64 7.13 -1.29 18.20
C SER A 64 6.19 -2.50 18.36
N ASN A 65 5.15 -2.59 17.53
CA ASN A 65 4.16 -3.65 17.62
C ASN A 65 4.73 -5.00 17.15
N ILE A 66 5.38 -5.03 16.00
CA ILE A 66 5.95 -6.28 15.45
C ILE A 66 7.06 -6.79 16.36
N TYR A 67 7.93 -5.91 16.85
CA TYR A 67 9.01 -6.29 17.78
C TYR A 67 8.50 -6.94 19.06
N LYS A 68 7.37 -6.46 19.60
CA LYS A 68 6.77 -7.02 20.83
C LYS A 68 6.04 -8.35 20.60
N LEU A 69 5.50 -8.55 19.41
CA LEU A 69 4.57 -9.64 19.12
C LEU A 69 5.21 -10.79 18.35
N THR A 70 6.44 -10.64 17.89
CA THR A 70 7.11 -11.62 17.04
C THR A 70 8.54 -11.93 17.52
N LEU A 71 9.03 -13.11 17.15
CA LEU A 71 10.41 -13.54 17.37
C LEU A 71 11.33 -13.17 16.18
N LEU A 72 10.91 -12.24 15.35
CA LEU A 72 11.67 -11.80 14.18
C LEU A 72 12.93 -11.03 14.59
N LYS A 73 13.96 -11.12 13.77
CA LYS A 73 15.19 -10.34 13.96
C LYS A 73 14.89 -8.86 13.68
N GLU A 74 15.67 -7.97 14.29
CA GLU A 74 15.49 -6.53 14.19
C GLU A 74 15.40 -6.01 12.74
N GLN A 75 16.25 -6.53 11.85
CA GLN A 75 16.23 -6.16 10.42
C GLN A 75 14.92 -6.52 9.73
N GLU A 76 14.36 -7.64 10.09
CA GLU A 76 13.11 -8.15 9.55
C GLU A 76 11.92 -7.35 10.04
N VAL A 77 11.94 -7.00 11.32
CA VAL A 77 10.95 -6.09 11.92
C VAL A 77 10.95 -4.76 11.19
N ILE A 78 12.13 -4.20 10.91
CA ILE A 78 12.28 -2.95 10.15
C ILE A 78 11.70 -3.11 8.74
N LEU A 79 12.13 -4.12 7.99
CA LEU A 79 11.65 -4.35 6.62
C LEU A 79 10.15 -4.57 6.56
N LEU A 80 9.61 -5.40 7.46
CA LEU A 80 8.18 -5.67 7.52
C LEU A 80 7.39 -4.41 7.89
N SER A 81 7.91 -3.55 8.75
CA SER A 81 7.28 -2.28 9.15
C SER A 81 7.23 -1.23 8.03
N ILE A 82 8.12 -1.32 7.03
CA ILE A 82 8.07 -0.45 5.86
C ILE A 82 6.77 -0.67 5.06
N MET A 83 6.29 -1.90 4.96
CA MET A 83 5.13 -2.22 4.13
C MET A 83 3.86 -1.47 4.56
N PRO A 84 3.44 -1.50 5.85
CA PRO A 84 2.32 -0.68 6.33
C PRO A 84 2.57 0.82 6.22
N ALA A 85 3.80 1.26 6.43
CA ALA A 85 4.14 2.68 6.33
C ALA A 85 3.94 3.21 4.91
N VAL A 86 4.40 2.47 3.88
CA VAL A 86 4.14 2.78 2.47
C VAL A 86 2.65 2.75 2.17
N LEU A 87 1.91 1.77 2.72
CA LEU A 87 0.47 1.67 2.57
C LEU A 87 -0.25 2.92 3.08
N VAL A 88 0.10 3.40 4.27
CA VAL A 88 -0.50 4.61 4.86
C VAL A 88 -0.14 5.86 4.06
N TYR A 89 1.11 5.97 3.55
CA TYR A 89 1.47 7.05 2.62
C TYR A 89 0.55 7.06 1.40
N VAL A 90 0.40 5.90 0.74
CA VAL A 90 -0.48 5.75 -0.44
C VAL A 90 -1.92 6.09 -0.08
N PHE A 91 -2.41 5.63 1.07
CA PHE A 91 -3.78 5.87 1.54
C PHE A 91 -4.06 7.37 1.72
N ILE A 92 -3.21 8.08 2.46
CA ILE A 92 -3.39 9.52 2.71
C ILE A 92 -3.32 10.30 1.40
N ASN A 93 -2.30 10.02 0.58
CA ASN A 93 -2.14 10.69 -0.71
C ASN A 93 -3.36 10.46 -1.62
N THR A 94 -3.82 9.20 -1.73
CA THR A 94 -4.97 8.83 -2.53
C THR A 94 -6.25 9.47 -2.02
N MET A 95 -6.48 9.50 -0.70
CA MET A 95 -7.66 10.16 -0.12
C MET A 95 -7.79 11.61 -0.58
N TYR A 96 -6.68 12.35 -0.61
CA TYR A 96 -6.72 13.75 -1.02
C TYR A 96 -6.75 13.93 -2.54
N THR A 97 -5.88 13.24 -3.27
CA THR A 97 -5.71 13.45 -4.72
C THR A 97 -6.91 12.92 -5.51
N ASP A 98 -7.40 11.73 -5.16
CA ASP A 98 -8.53 11.10 -5.84
C ASP A 98 -9.84 11.88 -5.59
N ASN A 99 -10.04 12.44 -4.39
CA ASN A 99 -11.18 13.28 -4.09
C ASN A 99 -11.12 14.66 -4.78
N LEU A 100 -9.92 15.23 -4.99
CA LEU A 100 -9.76 16.57 -5.58
C LEU A 100 -9.78 16.54 -7.11
N VAL A 101 -9.02 15.64 -7.72
CA VAL A 101 -8.78 15.63 -9.17
C VAL A 101 -9.12 14.30 -9.83
N LYS A 102 -9.60 13.30 -9.08
CA LYS A 102 -9.93 11.94 -9.54
C LYS A 102 -8.77 11.26 -10.29
N LYS A 103 -7.54 11.59 -9.88
CA LYS A 103 -6.31 11.08 -10.45
C LYS A 103 -5.29 10.83 -9.36
N ILE A 104 -4.46 9.82 -9.57
CA ILE A 104 -3.36 9.48 -8.67
C ILE A 104 -2.06 9.49 -9.46
N SER A 105 -1.01 10.05 -8.89
CA SER A 105 0.29 10.13 -9.56
C SER A 105 0.88 8.74 -9.81
N ARG A 106 1.22 8.47 -11.07
CA ARG A 106 1.70 7.15 -11.51
C ARG A 106 3.11 6.84 -11.02
N GLN A 107 3.93 7.85 -10.85
CA GLN A 107 5.36 7.66 -10.64
C GLN A 107 5.65 7.17 -9.22
N TYR A 108 5.10 7.83 -8.18
CA TYR A 108 5.32 7.36 -6.82
C TYR A 108 4.67 5.99 -6.57
N LEU A 109 3.50 5.70 -7.18
CA LEU A 109 2.90 4.37 -7.09
C LEU A 109 3.81 3.28 -7.65
N ARG A 110 4.58 3.58 -8.73
CA ARG A 110 5.57 2.62 -9.25
C ARG A 110 6.65 2.31 -8.21
N VAL A 111 7.18 3.33 -7.54
CA VAL A 111 8.17 3.12 -6.48
C VAL A 111 7.55 2.30 -5.34
N CYS A 112 6.31 2.62 -4.95
CA CYS A 112 5.61 1.89 -3.91
C CYS A 112 5.44 0.41 -4.24
N TYR A 113 4.89 0.03 -5.42
CA TYR A 113 4.66 -1.39 -5.71
C TYR A 113 5.96 -2.16 -5.92
N ILE A 114 7.00 -1.55 -6.52
CA ILE A 114 8.31 -2.20 -6.67
C ILE A 114 8.92 -2.50 -5.30
N SER A 115 8.89 -1.53 -4.38
CA SER A 115 9.41 -1.73 -3.03
C SER A 115 8.61 -2.77 -2.24
N GLN A 116 7.27 -2.73 -2.32
CA GLN A 116 6.40 -3.71 -1.69
C GLN A 116 6.67 -5.13 -2.20
N PHE A 117 6.83 -5.27 -3.52
CA PHE A 117 7.12 -6.56 -4.13
C PHE A 117 8.51 -7.07 -3.73
N ALA A 118 9.53 -6.22 -3.70
CA ALA A 118 10.89 -6.58 -3.30
C ALA A 118 10.94 -7.04 -1.84
N ILE A 119 10.33 -6.26 -0.93
CA ILE A 119 10.25 -6.59 0.49
C ILE A 119 9.44 -7.86 0.70
N GLY A 120 8.25 -7.97 0.09
CA GLY A 120 7.39 -9.15 0.19
C GLY A 120 8.08 -10.42 -0.30
N SER A 121 8.78 -10.36 -1.44
CA SER A 121 9.54 -11.50 -1.99
C SER A 121 10.68 -11.91 -1.06
N TYR A 122 11.40 -10.93 -0.49
CA TYR A 122 12.44 -11.21 0.50
C TYR A 122 11.85 -11.91 1.73
N MET A 123 10.76 -11.38 2.28
CA MET A 123 10.11 -11.93 3.46
C MET A 123 9.57 -13.34 3.21
N ILE A 124 8.89 -13.60 2.09
CA ILE A 124 8.43 -14.94 1.71
C ILE A 124 9.61 -15.92 1.62
N ASN A 125 10.73 -15.51 1.06
CA ASN A 125 11.88 -16.38 0.90
C ASN A 125 12.57 -16.76 2.21
N HIS A 126 12.55 -15.88 3.20
CA HIS A 126 13.33 -16.06 4.43
C HIS A 126 12.49 -16.51 5.61
N TYR A 127 11.18 -16.24 5.62
CA TYR A 127 10.33 -16.41 6.81
C TYR A 127 9.15 -17.35 6.66
N VAL A 128 8.65 -17.55 5.46
CA VAL A 128 7.56 -18.48 5.24
C VAL A 128 8.13 -19.90 5.08
N GLY A 129 8.34 -20.61 6.19
CA GLY A 129 8.91 -21.97 6.23
C GLY A 129 8.41 -22.92 5.14
N ASP A 130 7.78 -24.03 5.52
CA ASP A 130 7.29 -25.07 4.60
C ASP A 130 6.18 -24.62 3.67
N ASN A 131 5.43 -23.57 4.04
CA ASN A 131 4.32 -23.02 3.26
C ASN A 131 4.77 -21.98 2.19
N LYS A 132 6.07 -21.82 1.99
CA LYS A 132 6.66 -20.89 1.02
C LYS A 132 6.08 -21.02 -0.40
N LYS A 133 5.80 -22.26 -0.83
CA LYS A 133 5.16 -22.50 -2.15
C LYS A 133 3.79 -21.84 -2.22
N TRP A 134 2.98 -21.94 -1.18
CA TRP A 134 1.65 -21.33 -1.14
C TRP A 134 1.72 -19.80 -1.16
N ALA A 135 2.65 -19.19 -0.43
CA ALA A 135 2.86 -17.75 -0.46
C ALA A 135 3.21 -17.25 -1.86
N TRP A 136 4.10 -17.96 -2.58
CA TRP A 136 4.44 -17.65 -3.97
C TRP A 136 3.27 -17.86 -4.93
N ILE A 137 2.47 -18.93 -4.74
CA ILE A 137 1.25 -19.14 -5.52
C ILE A 137 0.27 -17.99 -5.32
N MET A 138 0.03 -17.58 -4.07
CA MET A 138 -0.85 -16.44 -3.76
C MET A 138 -0.35 -15.16 -4.40
N LEU A 139 0.94 -14.85 -4.30
CA LEU A 139 1.52 -13.68 -4.95
C LEU A 139 1.39 -13.76 -6.48
N GLY A 140 1.59 -14.94 -7.07
CA GLY A 140 1.39 -15.21 -8.49
C GLY A 140 -0.06 -14.98 -8.94
N ILE A 141 -1.04 -15.42 -8.15
CA ILE A 141 -2.47 -15.17 -8.40
C ILE A 141 -2.74 -13.66 -8.42
N TYR A 142 -2.18 -12.90 -7.46
CA TYR A 142 -2.34 -11.45 -7.45
C TYR A 142 -1.74 -10.77 -8.68
N VAL A 143 -0.54 -11.17 -9.09
CA VAL A 143 0.06 -10.67 -10.33
C VAL A 143 -0.84 -10.98 -11.52
N GLY A 144 -1.40 -12.19 -11.59
CA GLY A 144 -2.38 -12.59 -12.61
C GLY A 144 -3.63 -11.71 -12.58
N ILE A 145 -4.19 -11.42 -11.42
CA ILE A 145 -5.35 -10.52 -11.25
C ILE A 145 -5.00 -9.10 -11.75
N VAL A 146 -3.85 -8.56 -11.35
CA VAL A 146 -3.40 -7.23 -11.78
C VAL A 146 -3.25 -7.15 -13.30
N VAL A 147 -2.60 -8.15 -13.90
CA VAL A 147 -2.43 -8.24 -15.37
C VAL A 147 -3.79 -8.37 -16.07
N PHE A 148 -4.67 -9.24 -15.57
CA PHE A 148 -6.02 -9.43 -16.12
C PHE A 148 -6.82 -8.12 -16.06
N LEU A 149 -6.85 -7.45 -14.92
CA LEU A 149 -7.55 -6.18 -14.78
C LEU A 149 -6.97 -5.10 -15.70
N PHE A 150 -5.65 -5.07 -15.85
CA PHE A 150 -4.99 -4.09 -16.72
C PHE A 150 -5.33 -4.30 -18.20
N LEU A 151 -5.42 -5.56 -18.64
CA LEU A 151 -5.65 -5.91 -20.06
C LEU A 151 -7.14 -5.92 -20.43
N PHE A 152 -8.01 -6.38 -19.53
CA PHE A 152 -9.39 -6.73 -19.89
C PHE A 152 -10.46 -5.89 -19.21
N ALA A 153 -10.20 -5.29 -18.05
CA ALA A 153 -11.20 -4.55 -17.31
C ALA A 153 -11.32 -3.09 -17.80
N ARG A 154 -12.09 -2.88 -18.86
CA ARG A 154 -12.33 -1.54 -19.45
C ARG A 154 -12.96 -0.52 -18.49
N GLY A 155 -13.61 -0.97 -17.42
CA GLY A 155 -14.27 -0.12 -16.41
C GLY A 155 -13.43 0.23 -15.19
N VAL A 156 -12.27 -0.41 -15.00
CA VAL A 156 -11.38 -0.17 -13.85
C VAL A 156 -10.32 0.85 -14.25
N GLY A 157 -10.19 1.90 -13.47
CA GLY A 157 -9.15 2.92 -13.70
C GLY A 157 -7.74 2.35 -13.58
N ALA A 158 -6.83 2.75 -14.46
CA ALA A 158 -5.45 2.29 -14.42
C ALA A 158 -4.73 2.65 -13.09
N SER A 159 -5.21 3.65 -12.36
CA SER A 159 -4.77 4.00 -11.00
C SER A 159 -5.19 2.94 -9.98
N ASP A 160 -6.43 2.45 -10.08
CA ASP A 160 -6.99 1.46 -9.16
C ASP A 160 -6.25 0.11 -9.28
N VAL A 161 -5.93 -0.29 -10.52
CA VAL A 161 -5.11 -1.48 -10.77
C VAL A 161 -3.72 -1.35 -10.12
N ARG A 162 -3.11 -0.16 -10.16
CA ARG A 162 -1.82 0.09 -9.49
C ARG A 162 -1.93 0.06 -7.98
N ILE A 163 -3.03 0.56 -7.42
CA ILE A 163 -3.30 0.44 -5.98
C ILE A 163 -3.35 -1.04 -5.60
N ILE A 164 -4.08 -1.87 -6.33
CA ILE A 164 -4.15 -3.31 -6.08
C ILE A 164 -2.75 -3.94 -6.14
N ALA A 165 -1.91 -3.52 -7.09
CA ALA A 165 -0.53 -3.99 -7.19
C ALA A 165 0.32 -3.62 -5.95
N VAL A 166 0.10 -2.43 -5.36
CA VAL A 166 0.74 -2.04 -4.08
C VAL A 166 0.24 -2.88 -2.92
N LEU A 167 -1.07 -3.19 -2.89
CA LEU A 167 -1.70 -3.92 -1.80
C LEU A 167 -1.34 -5.41 -1.77
N SER A 168 -1.08 -6.01 -2.94
CA SER A 168 -0.91 -7.46 -3.09
C SER A 168 0.18 -8.06 -2.19
N PRO A 169 1.44 -7.58 -2.20
CA PRO A 169 2.50 -8.18 -1.39
C PRO A 169 2.25 -8.01 0.12
N ILE A 170 1.69 -6.85 0.52
CA ILE A 170 1.41 -6.59 1.92
C ILE A 170 0.29 -7.49 2.46
N GLN A 171 -0.74 -7.75 1.66
CA GLN A 171 -1.81 -8.67 2.04
C GLN A 171 -1.27 -10.08 2.20
N VAL A 172 -0.44 -10.55 1.30
CA VAL A 172 0.20 -11.87 1.39
C VAL A 172 1.05 -11.98 2.66
N CYS A 173 1.89 -10.98 2.97
CA CYS A 173 2.75 -11.03 4.16
C CYS A 173 2.02 -10.89 5.49
N PHE A 174 0.94 -10.08 5.54
CA PHE A 174 0.25 -9.77 6.81
C PHE A 174 -0.97 -10.64 7.08
N VAL A 175 -1.65 -11.12 6.05
CA VAL A 175 -2.94 -11.82 6.17
C VAL A 175 -2.85 -13.26 5.65
N GLY A 176 -1.78 -13.61 4.95
CA GLY A 176 -1.52 -14.96 4.48
C GLY A 176 -2.64 -15.51 3.60
N SER A 177 -3.17 -16.68 3.93
CA SER A 177 -4.22 -17.37 3.17
C SER A 177 -5.54 -16.57 3.06
N PHE A 178 -5.80 -15.62 3.96
CA PHE A 178 -7.00 -14.76 3.91
C PHE A 178 -6.86 -13.58 2.95
N ALA A 179 -5.70 -13.38 2.34
CA ALA A 179 -5.43 -12.24 1.47
C ALA A 179 -6.45 -12.07 0.33
N LEU A 180 -6.84 -13.17 -0.34
CA LEU A 180 -7.85 -13.12 -1.41
C LEU A 180 -9.24 -12.70 -0.89
N LEU A 181 -9.66 -13.20 0.28
CA LEU A 181 -10.92 -12.80 0.89
C LEU A 181 -10.92 -11.31 1.25
N LEU A 182 -9.79 -10.81 1.76
CA LEU A 182 -9.64 -9.39 2.06
C LEU A 182 -9.72 -8.53 0.81
N THR A 183 -9.12 -8.97 -0.30
CA THR A 183 -9.24 -8.29 -1.59
C THR A 183 -10.69 -8.26 -2.08
N LEU A 184 -11.39 -9.38 -2.00
CA LEU A 184 -12.80 -9.45 -2.37
C LEU A 184 -13.64 -8.50 -1.51
N ALA A 185 -13.43 -8.48 -0.19
CA ALA A 185 -14.10 -7.55 0.73
C ALA A 185 -13.83 -6.09 0.36
N SER A 186 -12.59 -5.76 -0.03
CA SER A 186 -12.22 -4.41 -0.48
C SER A 186 -12.97 -4.00 -1.76
N PHE A 187 -13.12 -4.90 -2.72
CA PHE A 187 -13.90 -4.65 -3.94
C PHE A 187 -15.39 -4.48 -3.66
N ILE A 188 -15.96 -5.33 -2.79
CA ILE A 188 -17.37 -5.22 -2.38
C ILE A 188 -17.61 -3.85 -1.72
N LEU A 189 -16.73 -3.45 -0.79
CA LEU A 189 -16.85 -2.16 -0.10
C LEU A 189 -16.73 -0.98 -1.08
N ALA A 190 -15.80 -1.04 -2.03
CA ALA A 190 -15.63 -0.02 -3.05
C ALA A 190 -16.87 0.09 -3.95
N THR A 191 -17.48 -1.04 -4.33
CA THR A 191 -18.70 -1.10 -5.15
C THR A 191 -19.90 -0.52 -4.38
N ILE A 192 -20.07 -0.88 -3.11
CA ILE A 192 -21.12 -0.33 -2.25
C ILE A 192 -20.96 1.19 -2.10
N TYR A 193 -19.74 1.66 -1.88
CA TYR A 193 -19.44 3.08 -1.76
C TYR A 193 -19.77 3.84 -3.05
N GLN A 194 -19.38 3.30 -4.22
CA GLN A 194 -19.70 3.87 -5.51
C GLN A 194 -21.22 3.97 -5.72
N PHE A 195 -21.94 2.86 -5.49
CA PHE A 195 -23.39 2.82 -5.62
C PHE A 195 -24.08 3.83 -4.69
N TYR A 196 -23.68 3.88 -3.43
CA TYR A 196 -24.21 4.87 -2.46
C TYR A 196 -24.02 6.31 -2.96
N LYS A 197 -22.85 6.65 -3.47
CA LYS A 197 -22.58 8.01 -3.99
C LYS A 197 -23.39 8.33 -5.24
N GLN A 198 -23.57 7.38 -6.15
CA GLN A 198 -24.37 7.54 -7.37
C GLN A 198 -25.86 7.74 -7.03
N VAL A 199 -26.39 6.94 -6.10
CA VAL A 199 -27.78 7.09 -5.63
C VAL A 199 -27.99 8.44 -4.95
N LYS A 200 -27.07 8.85 -4.05
CA LYS A 200 -27.15 10.14 -3.37
C LYS A 200 -27.09 11.33 -4.32
N ALA A 201 -26.33 11.23 -5.39
CA ALA A 201 -26.21 12.27 -6.42
C ALA A 201 -27.33 12.21 -7.47
N ASN A 202 -28.16 11.17 -7.45
CA ASN A 202 -29.14 10.86 -8.49
C ASN A 202 -28.52 10.82 -9.91
N ASP A 203 -27.28 10.39 -10.00
CA ASP A 203 -26.52 10.31 -11.26
C ASP A 203 -25.73 8.99 -11.31
N ARG A 204 -26.22 8.07 -12.17
CA ARG A 204 -25.61 6.75 -12.38
C ARG A 204 -24.28 6.80 -13.14
N THR A 205 -23.99 7.92 -13.80
CA THR A 205 -22.77 8.12 -14.57
C THR A 205 -21.67 8.80 -13.75
N LEU A 206 -21.98 9.17 -12.51
CA LEU A 206 -21.04 9.84 -11.61
C LEU A 206 -19.79 8.99 -11.40
N SER A 207 -18.65 9.52 -11.82
CA SER A 207 -17.36 8.93 -11.50
C SER A 207 -17.01 9.19 -10.03
N VAL A 208 -16.92 8.11 -9.26
CA VAL A 208 -16.64 8.17 -7.82
C VAL A 208 -15.21 7.68 -7.57
N PRO A 209 -14.42 8.36 -6.71
CA PRO A 209 -13.12 7.89 -6.32
C PRO A 209 -13.25 6.59 -5.50
N ILE A 210 -12.72 5.50 -6.00
CA ILE A 210 -12.78 4.17 -5.35
C ILE A 210 -11.48 3.77 -4.66
N GLY A 211 -10.40 4.51 -4.89
CA GLY A 211 -9.09 4.24 -4.28
C GLY A 211 -9.13 4.13 -2.75
N PRO A 212 -9.68 5.13 -2.01
CA PRO A 212 -9.78 5.05 -0.55
C PRO A 212 -10.53 3.81 -0.03
N PRO A 213 -11.74 3.48 -0.50
CA PRO A 213 -12.46 2.30 -0.03
C PRO A 213 -11.78 0.97 -0.39
N LEU A 214 -10.93 0.92 -1.43
CA LEU A 214 -10.10 -0.26 -1.71
C LEU A 214 -9.00 -0.47 -0.66
N ILE A 215 -8.44 0.61 -0.13
CA ILE A 215 -7.29 0.56 0.78
C ILE A 215 -7.73 0.35 2.23
N ILE A 216 -8.86 0.91 2.67
CA ILE A 216 -9.32 0.89 4.07
C ILE A 216 -9.31 -0.51 4.70
N PRO A 217 -9.92 -1.56 4.09
CA PRO A 217 -9.94 -2.89 4.70
C PRO A 217 -8.54 -3.46 4.89
N VAL A 218 -7.63 -3.18 3.94
CA VAL A 218 -6.25 -3.64 4.01
C VAL A 218 -5.47 -2.93 5.13
N VAL A 219 -5.66 -1.62 5.28
CA VAL A 219 -5.07 -0.86 6.40
C VAL A 219 -5.52 -1.46 7.73
N ILE A 220 -6.83 -1.65 7.92
CA ILE A 220 -7.37 -2.24 9.15
C ILE A 220 -6.78 -3.63 9.41
N ALA A 221 -6.80 -4.50 8.40
CA ALA A 221 -6.29 -5.86 8.53
C ALA A 221 -4.79 -5.90 8.87
N VAL A 222 -3.98 -5.05 8.25
CA VAL A 222 -2.54 -4.98 8.48
C VAL A 222 -2.20 -4.52 9.90
N PHE A 223 -2.97 -3.60 10.47
CA PHE A 223 -2.76 -3.18 11.87
C PHE A 223 -3.22 -4.24 12.88
N ILE A 224 -4.23 -5.03 12.54
CA ILE A 224 -4.80 -6.05 13.43
C ILE A 224 -4.02 -7.38 13.33
N ALA A 225 -3.53 -7.74 12.14
CA ALA A 225 -2.89 -9.02 11.88
C ALA A 225 -1.78 -9.43 12.88
N PRO A 226 -0.86 -8.55 13.30
CA PRO A 226 0.16 -8.90 14.29
C PRO A 226 -0.42 -9.38 15.61
N HIS A 227 -1.54 -8.81 16.06
CA HIS A 227 -2.18 -9.16 17.33
C HIS A 227 -2.84 -10.53 17.32
N PHE A 228 -3.19 -11.05 16.16
CA PHE A 228 -3.79 -12.37 15.99
C PHE A 228 -2.81 -13.45 15.54
N GLY A 229 -1.52 -13.13 15.46
CA GLY A 229 -0.51 -14.09 15.00
C GLY A 229 -0.63 -14.47 13.52
N TYR A 230 -1.31 -13.64 12.70
CA TYR A 230 -1.50 -13.91 11.27
C TYR A 230 -0.31 -13.55 10.39
N LEU A 231 0.71 -12.88 10.95
CA LEU A 231 1.91 -12.52 10.20
C LEU A 231 2.52 -13.77 9.55
N MET A 232 2.57 -13.77 8.22
CA MET A 232 3.15 -14.86 7.40
C MET A 232 2.56 -16.25 7.67
N ASN A 233 1.34 -16.32 8.16
CA ASN A 233 0.67 -17.57 8.45
C ASN A 233 -0.08 -18.05 7.17
N PHE A 234 0.40 -19.16 6.61
CA PHE A 234 -0.15 -19.80 5.41
C PHE A 234 -0.65 -21.19 5.70
#